data_1705c1abe65ac7461ce833e3f1d95576
#
_entry.id   1705c1abe65ac7461ce833e3f1d95576
#
_cell.length_a   1.000
_cell.length_b   1.000
_cell.length_c   1.000
_cell.angle_alpha   90.00
_cell.angle_beta   90.00
_cell.angle_gamma   90.00
#
_symmetry.space_group_name_H-M   'P 1'
#
loop_
_entity.id
_entity.type
_entity.pdbx_description
1 polymer ?
#
loop_
_entity_poly.entity_id
_entity_poly.type
_entity_poly.pdbx_seq_one_letter_code
_entity_poly.pdbx_strand_id
1 'polypeptide(L)'
;MFKEKIQPSLVLTLICLITCALLVIAHDATYKDNTGVITDDMLASLEEIYGTSDGFTMKLDENGAIYAPEGITCVLTDENGNAAFEVTTDGYSSGGIHVLVGMDASGSVSGVSVLSLGETPGLGTKVRDLPEFRDQFKGLTFDKLPKTSEDDDSPKKFVWGSADEIEALKEEAASAPVSDTFELDAITGATFSSNGTYRAVTLALAAYNEMEGVTVSE
;
A
#
# COMPACT_ATOMS: atom_id res chain seq x y z
N MET A 1 -17.50 56.83 13.61
CA MET A 1 -18.32 55.66 13.21
C MET A 1 -17.61 54.70 12.23
N PHE A 2 -16.93 55.13 11.16
CA PHE A 2 -16.19 54.24 10.26
C PHE A 2 -14.91 53.64 10.89
N LYS A 3 -14.13 54.37 11.61
CA LYS A 3 -12.88 53.93 12.28
C LYS A 3 -13.10 52.84 13.33
N GLU A 4 -14.19 52.92 14.11
CA GLU A 4 -14.49 51.93 15.18
C GLU A 4 -14.89 50.57 14.68
N LYS A 5 -15.46 50.46 13.47
CA LYS A 5 -15.85 49.17 12.85
C LYS A 5 -14.71 48.50 12.09
N ILE A 6 -13.72 49.27 11.64
CA ILE A 6 -12.59 48.74 10.85
C ILE A 6 -11.45 48.23 11.76
N GLN A 7 -11.27 48.82 12.93
CA GLN A 7 -10.21 48.42 13.87
C GLN A 7 -10.27 46.94 14.28
N PRO A 8 -11.40 46.34 14.70
CA PRO A 8 -11.43 44.93 15.10
C PRO A 8 -11.17 43.98 13.91
N SER A 9 -11.65 44.33 12.72
CA SER A 9 -11.37 43.56 11.51
C SER A 9 -9.91 43.59 11.11
N LEU A 10 -9.26 44.76 11.18
CA LEU A 10 -7.83 44.93 10.92
C LEU A 10 -6.96 44.17 11.92
N VAL A 11 -7.32 44.20 13.20
CA VAL A 11 -6.60 43.45 14.25
C VAL A 11 -6.71 41.95 14.03
N LEU A 12 -7.92 41.47 13.70
CA LEU A 12 -8.14 40.05 13.41
C LEU A 12 -7.33 39.59 12.20
N THR A 13 -7.35 40.36 11.10
CA THR A 13 -6.57 40.08 9.90
C THR A 13 -5.06 40.05 10.21
N LEU A 14 -4.58 40.98 11.02
CA LEU A 14 -3.17 41.06 11.42
C LEU A 14 -2.77 39.80 12.25
N ILE A 15 -3.62 39.39 13.19
CA ILE A 15 -3.37 38.19 13.99
C ILE A 15 -3.32 36.96 13.09
N CYS A 16 -4.29 36.82 12.17
CA CYS A 16 -4.30 35.69 11.21
C CYS A 16 -3.05 35.66 10.35
N LEU A 17 -2.58 36.82 9.85
CA LEU A 17 -1.34 36.89 9.06
C LEU A 17 -0.11 36.49 9.87
N ILE A 18 -0.01 36.96 11.12
CA ILE A 18 1.10 36.62 12.01
C ILE A 18 1.09 35.11 12.32
N THR A 19 -0.07 34.55 12.64
CA THR A 19 -0.17 33.11 12.95
C THR A 19 0.12 32.24 11.72
N CYS A 20 -0.37 32.60 10.54
CA CYS A 20 -0.02 31.90 9.30
C CYS A 20 1.49 31.99 9.00
N ALA A 21 2.10 33.17 9.15
CA ALA A 21 3.53 33.32 8.93
C ALA A 21 4.37 32.49 9.92
N LEU A 22 3.97 32.46 11.20
CA LEU A 22 4.63 31.63 12.21
C LEU A 22 4.49 30.14 11.91
N LEU A 23 3.33 29.69 11.42
CA LEU A 23 3.10 28.29 11.01
C LEU A 23 3.98 27.92 9.81
N VAL A 24 4.08 28.78 8.80
CA VAL A 24 4.95 28.54 7.64
C VAL A 24 6.42 28.44 8.07
N ILE A 25 6.88 29.38 8.91
CA ILE A 25 8.27 29.38 9.42
C ILE A 25 8.53 28.12 10.27
N ALA A 26 7.58 27.75 11.13
CA ALA A 26 7.70 26.53 11.94
C ALA A 26 7.71 25.27 11.08
N HIS A 27 6.86 25.21 10.05
CA HIS A 27 6.86 24.11 9.08
C HIS A 27 8.21 24.00 8.38
N ASP A 28 8.70 25.08 7.78
CA ASP A 28 9.97 25.10 7.05
C ASP A 28 11.18 24.74 7.95
N ALA A 29 11.17 25.21 9.19
CA ALA A 29 12.22 24.92 10.17
C ALA A 29 12.19 23.48 10.70
N THR A 30 11.03 22.81 10.66
CA THR A 30 10.84 21.43 11.14
C THR A 30 10.75 20.43 10.01
N TYR A 31 10.55 20.89 8.77
CA TYR A 31 10.50 20.04 7.60
C TYR A 31 11.85 19.35 7.39
N LYS A 32 11.85 18.03 7.54
CA LYS A 32 12.96 17.18 7.10
C LYS A 32 12.52 16.52 5.80
N ASP A 33 13.30 16.71 4.77
CA ASP A 33 13.18 15.90 3.57
C ASP A 33 13.72 14.51 3.91
N ASN A 34 12.81 13.57 4.09
CA ASN A 34 13.13 12.16 4.31
C ASN A 34 13.07 11.35 2.99
N THR A 35 13.08 12.05 1.85
CA THR A 35 13.09 11.41 0.54
C THR A 35 14.31 10.47 0.42
N GLY A 36 14.07 9.19 0.19
CA GLY A 36 15.13 8.18 0.05
C GLY A 36 15.69 7.65 1.38
N VAL A 37 15.13 8.01 2.53
CA VAL A 37 15.52 7.46 3.82
C VAL A 37 14.63 6.25 4.14
N ILE A 38 15.24 5.08 4.33
CA ILE A 38 14.55 3.90 4.84
C ILE A 38 14.23 4.15 6.32
N THR A 39 12.95 4.08 6.68
CA THR A 39 12.50 4.32 8.06
C THR A 39 12.75 3.11 8.95
N ASP A 40 12.78 3.33 10.28
CA ASP A 40 12.95 2.23 11.25
C ASP A 40 11.82 1.18 11.11
N ASP A 41 10.60 1.61 10.80
CA ASP A 41 9.46 0.70 10.57
C ASP A 41 9.65 -0.15 9.30
N MET A 42 10.23 0.41 8.25
CA MET A 42 10.60 -0.36 7.05
C MET A 42 11.71 -1.34 7.34
N LEU A 43 12.75 -0.96 8.10
CA LEU A 43 13.82 -1.86 8.49
C LEU A 43 13.28 -3.03 9.31
N ALA A 44 12.40 -2.78 10.28
CA ALA A 44 11.74 -3.82 11.07
C ALA A 44 10.88 -4.74 10.19
N SER A 45 10.19 -4.18 9.19
CA SER A 45 9.38 -4.94 8.24
C SER A 45 10.23 -5.82 7.31
N LEU A 46 11.38 -5.32 6.85
CA LEU A 46 12.35 -6.12 6.09
C LEU A 46 12.90 -7.28 6.91
N GLU A 47 13.20 -7.04 8.20
CA GLU A 47 13.65 -8.08 9.12
C GLU A 47 12.56 -9.13 9.38
N GLU A 48 11.27 -8.72 9.48
CA GLU A 48 10.13 -9.64 9.57
C GLU A 48 10.01 -10.52 8.31
N ILE A 49 10.17 -9.94 7.11
CA ILE A 49 9.95 -10.64 5.83
C ILE A 49 11.14 -11.53 5.45
N TYR A 50 12.36 -11.02 5.55
CA TYR A 50 13.57 -11.67 5.03
C TYR A 50 14.53 -12.20 6.10
N GLY A 51 14.27 -11.88 7.39
CA GLY A 51 15.18 -12.20 8.49
C GLY A 51 16.41 -11.28 8.56
N THR A 52 16.49 -10.27 7.70
CA THR A 52 17.52 -9.23 7.69
C THR A 52 17.01 -7.98 6.99
N SER A 53 17.47 -6.84 7.45
CA SER A 53 17.27 -5.55 6.77
C SER A 53 18.53 -5.05 6.07
N ASP A 54 19.65 -5.76 6.25
CA ASP A 54 20.94 -5.36 5.67
C ASP A 54 20.94 -5.52 4.15
N GLY A 55 21.57 -4.55 3.46
CA GLY A 55 21.76 -4.59 2.02
C GLY A 55 20.60 -4.01 1.20
N PHE A 56 19.46 -3.73 1.82
CA PHE A 56 18.35 -3.07 1.13
C PHE A 56 18.63 -1.60 0.91
N THR A 57 18.37 -1.12 -0.31
CA THR A 57 18.50 0.29 -0.70
C THR A 57 17.24 0.72 -1.44
N MET A 58 16.90 2.00 -1.33
CA MET A 58 15.78 2.57 -2.05
C MET A 58 16.12 2.68 -3.53
N LYS A 59 15.24 2.14 -4.39
CA LYS A 59 15.41 2.22 -5.84
C LYS A 59 15.11 3.64 -6.31
N LEU A 60 16.03 4.20 -7.08
CA LEU A 60 15.88 5.51 -7.70
C LEU A 60 15.65 5.34 -9.21
N ASP A 61 14.96 6.29 -9.82
CA ASP A 61 14.81 6.40 -11.26
C ASP A 61 16.05 7.01 -11.93
N GLU A 62 16.03 7.14 -13.23
CA GLU A 62 17.14 7.71 -14.02
C GLU A 62 17.47 9.18 -13.67
N ASN A 63 16.54 9.88 -13.01
CA ASN A 63 16.69 11.28 -12.58
C ASN A 63 17.15 11.39 -11.12
N GLY A 64 17.30 10.26 -10.42
CA GLY A 64 17.64 10.21 -9.00
C GLY A 64 16.45 10.45 -8.06
N ALA A 65 15.22 10.44 -8.57
CA ALA A 65 14.02 10.45 -7.76
C ALA A 65 13.66 9.02 -7.31
N ILE A 66 12.81 8.91 -6.27
CA ILE A 66 12.32 7.60 -5.83
C ILE A 66 11.56 6.93 -6.97
N TYR A 67 11.94 5.70 -7.30
CA TYR A 67 11.19 4.89 -8.23
C TYR A 67 9.88 4.42 -7.58
N ALA A 68 8.76 4.92 -8.08
CA ALA A 68 7.42 4.69 -7.54
C ALA A 68 6.45 4.40 -8.70
N PRO A 69 6.27 3.14 -9.10
CA PRO A 69 5.23 2.74 -10.05
C PRO A 69 3.83 3.09 -9.57
N GLU A 70 2.84 3.01 -10.45
CA GLU A 70 1.46 3.32 -10.10
C GLU A 70 0.97 2.51 -8.89
N GLY A 71 0.49 3.22 -7.85
CA GLY A 71 0.01 2.62 -6.59
C GLY A 71 1.09 2.19 -5.60
N ILE A 72 2.37 2.41 -5.92
CA ILE A 72 3.51 2.12 -5.06
C ILE A 72 4.10 3.43 -4.54
N THR A 73 4.47 3.47 -3.26
CA THR A 73 5.09 4.65 -2.64
C THR A 73 6.60 4.65 -2.86
N CYS A 74 7.25 3.52 -2.65
CA CYS A 74 8.66 3.31 -2.97
C CYS A 74 8.98 1.82 -3.16
N VAL A 75 10.13 1.55 -3.73
CA VAL A 75 10.67 0.20 -3.91
C VAL A 75 12.04 0.12 -3.26
N LEU A 76 12.25 -0.91 -2.45
CA LEU A 76 13.53 -1.27 -1.85
C LEU A 76 14.05 -2.52 -2.55
N THR A 77 15.35 -2.55 -2.87
CA THR A 77 15.98 -3.70 -3.52
C THR A 77 17.29 -4.05 -2.83
N ASP A 78 17.65 -5.33 -2.86
CA ASP A 78 18.96 -5.82 -2.41
C ASP A 78 19.80 -6.39 -3.56
N GLU A 79 21.05 -6.78 -3.26
CA GLU A 79 21.97 -7.37 -4.24
C GLU A 79 21.59 -8.81 -4.64
N ASN A 80 20.69 -9.47 -3.89
CA ASN A 80 20.25 -10.84 -4.15
C ASN A 80 19.05 -10.90 -5.12
N GLY A 81 18.55 -9.74 -5.55
CA GLY A 81 17.37 -9.63 -6.42
C GLY A 81 16.05 -9.63 -5.67
N ASN A 82 16.08 -9.55 -4.33
CA ASN A 82 14.84 -9.33 -3.57
C ASN A 82 14.37 -7.88 -3.74
N ALA A 83 13.05 -7.71 -3.74
CA ALA A 83 12.43 -6.39 -3.83
C ALA A 83 11.31 -6.26 -2.80
N ALA A 84 11.19 -5.11 -2.14
CA ALA A 84 10.10 -4.82 -1.23
C ALA A 84 9.39 -3.54 -1.65
N PHE A 85 8.07 -3.60 -1.73
CA PHE A 85 7.20 -2.56 -2.25
C PHE A 85 6.38 -1.96 -1.10
N GLU A 86 6.51 -0.66 -0.89
CA GLU A 86 5.67 0.08 0.04
C GLU A 86 4.37 0.46 -0.67
N VAL A 87 3.25 0.00 -0.13
CA VAL A 87 1.93 0.15 -0.74
C VAL A 87 0.93 0.68 0.28
N THR A 88 0.14 1.68 -0.14
CA THR A 88 -1.00 2.18 0.63
C THR A 88 -2.29 1.91 -0.15
N THR A 89 -3.24 1.24 0.49
CA THR A 89 -4.55 0.95 -0.09
C THR A 89 -5.68 1.28 0.88
N ASP A 90 -6.88 1.35 0.32
CA ASP A 90 -8.08 1.50 1.14
C ASP A 90 -8.45 0.17 1.78
N GLY A 91 -8.70 0.20 3.08
CA GLY A 91 -9.35 -0.82 3.85
C GLY A 91 -10.82 -0.43 4.11
N TYR A 92 -11.27 -0.52 5.36
CA TYR A 92 -12.51 0.11 5.80
C TYR A 92 -12.36 1.64 5.80
N SER A 93 -11.18 2.12 6.17
CA SER A 93 -10.79 3.53 6.08
C SER A 93 -10.03 3.80 4.79
N SER A 94 -10.18 4.99 4.20
CA SER A 94 -9.41 5.40 3.03
C SER A 94 -7.93 5.51 3.41
N GLY A 95 -7.04 4.86 2.62
CA GLY A 95 -5.61 4.75 2.93
C GLY A 95 -5.32 4.01 4.24
N GLY A 96 -6.27 3.21 4.72
CA GLY A 96 -6.20 2.55 6.02
C GLY A 96 -5.24 1.37 6.11
N ILE A 97 -4.80 0.84 4.97
CA ILE A 97 -3.87 -0.29 4.89
C ILE A 97 -2.54 0.20 4.29
N HIS A 98 -1.50 0.23 5.11
CA HIS A 98 -0.16 0.61 4.71
C HIS A 98 0.79 -0.54 5.02
N VAL A 99 1.33 -1.17 3.99
CA VAL A 99 2.09 -2.42 4.08
C VAL A 99 3.38 -2.38 3.28
N LEU A 100 4.32 -3.21 3.67
CA LEU A 100 5.48 -3.58 2.87
C LEU A 100 5.27 -5.01 2.35
N VAL A 101 5.32 -5.17 1.04
CA VAL A 101 5.20 -6.47 0.36
C VAL A 101 6.56 -6.85 -0.16
N GLY A 102 7.12 -7.93 0.36
CA GLY A 102 8.41 -8.45 -0.07
C GLY A 102 8.29 -9.54 -1.12
N MET A 103 9.19 -9.52 -2.09
CA MET A 103 9.30 -10.50 -3.16
C MET A 103 10.72 -11.01 -3.28
N ASP A 104 10.86 -12.28 -3.61
CA ASP A 104 12.14 -12.87 -3.95
C ASP A 104 12.52 -12.61 -5.43
N ALA A 105 13.72 -12.98 -5.79
CA ALA A 105 14.26 -12.83 -7.14
C ALA A 105 13.49 -13.61 -8.23
N SER A 106 12.55 -14.48 -7.86
CA SER A 106 11.68 -15.20 -8.80
C SER A 106 10.34 -14.49 -9.02
N GLY A 107 10.08 -13.36 -8.33
CA GLY A 107 8.80 -12.66 -8.34
C GLY A 107 7.72 -13.31 -7.49
N SER A 108 8.12 -14.17 -6.55
CA SER A 108 7.21 -14.80 -5.59
C SER A 108 7.16 -13.98 -4.30
N VAL A 109 5.98 -13.80 -3.72
CA VAL A 109 5.81 -13.08 -2.45
C VAL A 109 6.54 -13.82 -1.33
N SER A 110 7.53 -13.17 -0.73
CA SER A 110 8.27 -13.67 0.45
C SER A 110 7.50 -13.42 1.73
N GLY A 111 6.73 -12.33 1.79
CA GLY A 111 5.91 -11.99 2.94
C GLY A 111 5.28 -10.61 2.83
N VAL A 112 4.37 -10.33 3.76
CA VAL A 112 3.69 -9.04 3.90
C VAL A 112 3.84 -8.57 5.34
N SER A 113 4.38 -7.37 5.54
CA SER A 113 4.47 -6.71 6.85
C SER A 113 3.63 -5.45 6.87
N VAL A 114 3.07 -5.13 8.02
CA VAL A 114 2.18 -3.97 8.18
C VAL A 114 2.96 -2.81 8.78
N LEU A 115 3.15 -1.75 8.00
CA LEU A 115 3.81 -0.51 8.43
C LEU A 115 2.88 0.32 9.32
N SER A 116 1.65 0.54 8.87
CA SER A 116 0.64 1.23 9.69
C SER A 116 -0.79 0.82 9.30
N LEU A 117 -1.72 0.99 10.23
CA LEU A 117 -3.14 0.72 10.00
C LEU A 117 -4.00 1.86 10.52
N GLY A 118 -4.87 2.38 9.66
CA GLY A 118 -5.97 3.30 10.00
C GLY A 118 -7.29 2.59 10.24
N GLU A 119 -7.27 1.31 10.61
CA GLU A 119 -8.40 0.42 10.67
C GLU A 119 -9.04 0.33 12.07
N THR A 120 -10.28 -0.13 12.15
CA THR A 120 -11.00 -0.32 13.42
C THR A 120 -10.31 -1.36 14.30
N PRO A 121 -9.93 -1.01 15.56
CA PRO A 121 -9.34 -1.93 16.50
C PRO A 121 -10.19 -3.19 16.73
N GLY A 122 -9.55 -4.37 16.74
CA GLY A 122 -10.20 -5.66 16.95
C GLY A 122 -11.00 -6.20 15.77
N LEU A 123 -11.13 -5.40 14.68
CA LEU A 123 -11.73 -5.82 13.41
C LEU A 123 -10.67 -5.73 12.30
N GLY A 124 -10.52 -4.59 11.66
CA GLY A 124 -9.57 -4.41 10.57
C GLY A 124 -8.11 -4.55 10.98
N THR A 125 -7.77 -4.26 12.26
CA THR A 125 -6.42 -4.50 12.78
C THR A 125 -6.02 -5.97 12.80
N LYS A 126 -6.95 -6.90 12.64
CA LYS A 126 -6.66 -8.34 12.52
C LYS A 126 -5.74 -8.68 11.34
N VAL A 127 -5.71 -7.86 10.29
CA VAL A 127 -4.76 -8.08 9.18
C VAL A 127 -3.30 -8.00 9.63
N ARG A 128 -3.01 -7.26 10.71
CA ARG A 128 -1.72 -7.21 11.37
C ARG A 128 -1.60 -8.26 12.47
N ASP A 129 -2.65 -8.39 13.30
CA ASP A 129 -2.64 -9.15 14.54
C ASP A 129 -2.69 -10.67 14.32
N LEU A 130 -3.08 -11.13 13.11
CA LEU A 130 -3.14 -12.54 12.71
C LEU A 130 -2.06 -12.85 11.67
N PRO A 131 -0.88 -13.33 12.07
CA PRO A 131 0.20 -13.68 11.13
C PRO A 131 -0.24 -14.68 10.05
N GLU A 132 -1.09 -15.66 10.41
CA GLU A 132 -1.63 -16.66 9.50
C GLU A 132 -2.38 -16.07 8.31
N PHE A 133 -3.00 -14.90 8.48
CA PHE A 133 -3.63 -14.18 7.36
C PHE A 133 -2.58 -13.65 6.38
N ARG A 134 -1.48 -13.10 6.88
CA ARG A 134 -0.41 -12.57 6.02
C ARG A 134 0.43 -13.68 5.39
N ASP A 135 0.59 -14.80 6.11
CA ASP A 135 1.38 -15.95 5.66
C ASP A 135 0.76 -16.63 4.43
N GLN A 136 -0.56 -16.52 4.24
CA GLN A 136 -1.22 -17.08 3.06
C GLN A 136 -0.77 -16.46 1.73
N PHE A 137 -0.20 -15.25 1.75
CA PHE A 137 0.32 -14.61 0.55
C PHE A 137 1.70 -15.15 0.12
N LYS A 138 2.41 -15.86 0.99
CA LYS A 138 3.73 -16.41 0.68
C LYS A 138 3.67 -17.42 -0.47
N GLY A 139 4.58 -17.26 -1.43
CA GLY A 139 4.62 -18.09 -2.63
C GLY A 139 3.62 -17.70 -3.71
N LEU A 140 2.86 -16.62 -3.51
CA LEU A 140 1.98 -16.06 -4.54
C LEU A 140 2.83 -15.40 -5.63
N THR A 141 2.50 -15.67 -6.89
CA THR A 141 3.14 -15.09 -8.07
C THR A 141 2.08 -14.41 -8.94
N PHE A 142 2.50 -13.52 -9.82
CA PHE A 142 1.58 -12.75 -10.66
C PHE A 142 0.68 -13.63 -11.55
N ASP A 143 1.20 -14.74 -12.07
CA ASP A 143 0.48 -15.69 -12.91
C ASP A 143 -0.59 -16.51 -12.16
N LYS A 144 -0.50 -16.56 -10.82
CA LYS A 144 -1.48 -17.25 -9.96
C LYS A 144 -2.59 -16.34 -9.45
N LEU A 145 -2.52 -15.03 -9.73
CA LEU A 145 -3.61 -14.12 -9.37
C LEU A 145 -4.88 -14.48 -10.13
N PRO A 146 -6.07 -14.38 -9.48
CA PRO A 146 -7.33 -14.60 -10.16
C PRO A 146 -7.47 -13.63 -11.33
N LYS A 147 -7.64 -14.15 -12.54
CA LYS A 147 -7.88 -13.36 -13.74
C LYS A 147 -9.34 -12.97 -13.83
N THR A 148 -9.64 -11.76 -14.31
CA THR A 148 -11.01 -11.35 -14.62
C THR A 148 -11.53 -12.17 -15.79
N SER A 149 -12.83 -12.54 -15.74
CA SER A 149 -13.51 -13.30 -16.77
C SER A 149 -13.37 -12.67 -18.16
N GLU A 150 -13.19 -13.56 -19.15
CA GLU A 150 -13.36 -13.33 -20.60
C GLU A 150 -12.46 -12.24 -21.20
N ASP A 151 -11.32 -12.64 -21.74
CA ASP A 151 -10.44 -11.90 -22.66
C ASP A 151 -9.54 -10.78 -22.04
N ASP A 152 -9.51 -10.59 -20.74
CA ASP A 152 -8.58 -9.68 -20.09
C ASP A 152 -7.57 -10.45 -19.22
N ASP A 153 -6.32 -10.50 -19.67
CA ASP A 153 -5.19 -11.09 -18.92
C ASP A 153 -4.78 -10.25 -17.69
N SER A 154 -5.50 -9.15 -17.43
CA SER A 154 -5.27 -8.31 -16.25
C SER A 154 -5.73 -9.00 -14.97
N PRO A 155 -4.96 -8.92 -13.86
CA PRO A 155 -5.44 -9.40 -12.57
C PRO A 155 -6.73 -8.69 -12.20
N LYS A 156 -7.70 -9.42 -11.63
CA LYS A 156 -8.96 -8.82 -11.16
C LYS A 156 -8.63 -7.61 -10.29
N LYS A 157 -8.92 -6.41 -10.80
CA LYS A 157 -9.01 -5.25 -9.93
C LYS A 157 -10.18 -5.52 -9.00
N PHE A 158 -9.92 -5.75 -7.72
CA PHE A 158 -10.96 -5.73 -6.71
C PHE A 158 -11.58 -4.34 -6.72
N VAL A 159 -12.71 -4.24 -7.42
CA VAL A 159 -13.50 -3.02 -7.44
C VAL A 159 -14.23 -2.95 -6.11
N TRP A 160 -14.08 -1.86 -5.41
CA TRP A 160 -14.93 -1.52 -4.28
C TRP A 160 -16.38 -1.50 -4.73
N GLY A 161 -17.17 -2.42 -4.19
CA GLY A 161 -18.58 -2.52 -4.45
C GLY A 161 -19.39 -2.33 -3.18
N SER A 162 -20.65 -1.97 -3.34
CA SER A 162 -21.66 -2.10 -2.32
C SER A 162 -21.77 -3.57 -1.84
N ALA A 163 -22.45 -3.82 -0.72
CA ALA A 163 -22.66 -5.18 -0.22
C ALA A 163 -23.26 -6.12 -1.29
N ASP A 164 -24.08 -5.59 -2.20
CA ASP A 164 -24.71 -6.33 -3.29
C ASP A 164 -23.68 -6.73 -4.37
N GLU A 165 -22.68 -5.91 -4.64
CA GLU A 165 -21.59 -6.22 -5.58
C GLU A 165 -20.63 -7.27 -5.02
N ILE A 166 -20.40 -7.25 -3.69
CA ILE A 166 -19.62 -8.28 -2.99
C ILE A 166 -20.34 -9.64 -3.07
N GLU A 167 -21.66 -9.66 -2.92
CA GLU A 167 -22.46 -10.89 -3.03
C GLU A 167 -22.44 -11.44 -4.47
N ALA A 168 -22.53 -10.57 -5.49
CA ALA A 168 -22.40 -10.96 -6.89
C ALA A 168 -21.02 -11.54 -7.20
N LEU A 169 -19.94 -10.97 -6.65
CA LEU A 169 -18.56 -11.49 -6.79
C LEU A 169 -18.40 -12.86 -6.12
N LYS A 170 -19.09 -13.12 -4.99
CA LYS A 170 -19.08 -14.43 -4.33
C LYS A 170 -19.81 -15.50 -5.16
N GLU A 171 -20.96 -15.15 -5.76
CA GLU A 171 -21.68 -16.07 -6.65
C GLU A 171 -20.86 -16.38 -7.91
N GLU A 172 -20.18 -15.40 -8.48
CA GLU A 172 -19.28 -15.59 -9.62
C GLU A 172 -18.07 -16.46 -9.27
N ALA A 173 -17.44 -16.21 -8.10
CA ALA A 173 -16.34 -17.03 -7.61
C ALA A 173 -16.75 -18.48 -7.31
N ALA A 174 -17.97 -18.69 -6.82
CA ALA A 174 -18.51 -20.03 -6.57
C ALA A 174 -18.82 -20.83 -7.85
N SER A 175 -19.01 -20.14 -8.99
CA SER A 175 -19.29 -20.76 -10.29
C SER A 175 -18.05 -20.91 -11.19
N ALA A 176 -16.90 -20.33 -10.79
CA ALA A 176 -15.66 -20.42 -11.56
C ALA A 176 -15.11 -21.86 -11.53
N PRO A 177 -14.60 -22.40 -12.65
CA PRO A 177 -13.91 -23.68 -12.63
C PRO A 177 -12.70 -23.58 -11.70
N VAL A 178 -12.47 -24.62 -10.90
CA VAL A 178 -11.30 -24.78 -10.02
C VAL A 178 -10.06 -24.72 -10.92
N SER A 179 -9.49 -23.53 -11.06
CA SER A 179 -8.19 -23.36 -11.68
C SER A 179 -7.14 -23.39 -10.56
N ASP A 180 -5.86 -23.59 -10.90
CA ASP A 180 -4.70 -23.53 -9.99
C ASP A 180 -4.53 -22.14 -9.32
N THR A 181 -5.63 -21.47 -9.03
CA THR A 181 -5.67 -20.17 -8.39
C THR A 181 -5.45 -20.34 -6.90
N PHE A 182 -4.62 -19.45 -6.35
CA PHE A 182 -4.42 -19.34 -4.92
C PHE A 182 -5.74 -18.95 -4.25
N GLU A 183 -6.26 -19.81 -3.36
CA GLU A 183 -7.41 -19.48 -2.52
C GLU A 183 -6.92 -18.64 -1.33
N LEU A 184 -7.42 -17.41 -1.21
CA LEU A 184 -7.10 -16.51 -0.12
C LEU A 184 -8.33 -16.32 0.76
N ASP A 185 -8.20 -16.68 2.04
CA ASP A 185 -9.27 -16.53 3.02
C ASP A 185 -9.30 -15.09 3.58
N ALA A 186 -10.46 -14.45 3.47
CA ALA A 186 -10.68 -13.17 4.13
C ALA A 186 -10.97 -13.37 5.63
N ILE A 187 -10.55 -12.41 6.45
CA ILE A 187 -10.84 -12.42 7.89
C ILE A 187 -12.32 -12.11 8.12
N THR A 188 -13.04 -13.02 8.79
CA THR A 188 -14.44 -12.82 9.16
C THR A 188 -14.62 -11.52 9.99
N GLY A 189 -15.48 -10.63 9.49
CA GLY A 189 -15.74 -9.31 10.08
C GLY A 189 -14.70 -8.24 9.75
N ALA A 190 -13.71 -8.54 8.89
CA ALA A 190 -12.70 -7.61 8.40
C ALA A 190 -12.49 -7.72 6.88
N THR A 191 -13.55 -8.02 6.13
CA THR A 191 -13.51 -8.26 4.68
C THR A 191 -12.90 -7.08 3.92
N PHE A 192 -13.25 -5.85 4.27
CA PHE A 192 -12.70 -4.65 3.63
C PHE A 192 -11.18 -4.54 3.82
N SER A 193 -10.71 -4.76 5.06
CA SER A 193 -9.28 -4.69 5.37
C SER A 193 -8.51 -5.86 4.72
N SER A 194 -9.12 -7.05 4.66
CA SER A 194 -8.57 -8.20 3.93
C SER A 194 -8.42 -7.90 2.44
N ASN A 195 -9.47 -7.34 1.81
CA ASN A 195 -9.44 -6.94 0.40
C ASN A 195 -8.43 -5.82 0.13
N GLY A 196 -8.29 -4.87 1.07
CA GLY A 196 -7.26 -3.83 0.98
C GLY A 196 -5.85 -4.43 0.97
N THR A 197 -5.58 -5.39 1.85
CA THR A 197 -4.30 -6.11 1.88
C THR A 197 -4.08 -6.91 0.60
N TYR A 198 -5.09 -7.62 0.10
CA TYR A 198 -5.02 -8.34 -1.16
C TYR A 198 -4.68 -7.40 -2.33
N ARG A 199 -5.35 -6.23 -2.40
CA ARG A 199 -5.06 -5.20 -3.42
C ARG A 199 -3.61 -4.72 -3.34
N ALA A 200 -3.09 -4.50 -2.13
CA ALA A 200 -1.70 -4.08 -1.94
C ALA A 200 -0.72 -5.13 -2.50
N VAL A 201 -0.96 -6.41 -2.24
CA VAL A 201 -0.14 -7.50 -2.78
C VAL A 201 -0.25 -7.58 -4.30
N THR A 202 -1.45 -7.41 -4.86
CA THR A 202 -1.65 -7.41 -6.32
C THR A 202 -0.91 -6.26 -7.00
N LEU A 203 -0.95 -5.05 -6.43
CA LEU A 203 -0.21 -3.88 -6.94
C LEU A 203 1.29 -4.12 -6.90
N ALA A 204 1.81 -4.70 -5.81
CA ALA A 204 3.22 -5.01 -5.68
C ALA A 204 3.67 -6.06 -6.70
N LEU A 205 2.87 -7.12 -6.93
CA LEU A 205 3.16 -8.13 -7.96
C LEU A 205 3.16 -7.54 -9.38
N ALA A 206 2.20 -6.65 -9.68
CA ALA A 206 2.14 -5.96 -10.96
C ALA A 206 3.37 -5.05 -11.16
N ALA A 207 3.74 -4.28 -10.13
CA ALA A 207 4.90 -3.40 -10.16
C ALA A 207 6.23 -4.16 -10.31
N TYR A 208 6.36 -5.34 -9.65
CA TYR A 208 7.52 -6.21 -9.83
C TYR A 208 7.65 -6.70 -11.26
N ASN A 209 6.54 -7.16 -11.84
CA ASN A 209 6.49 -7.66 -13.21
C ASN A 209 6.88 -6.57 -14.23
N GLU A 210 6.40 -5.34 -14.02
CA GLU A 210 6.75 -4.18 -14.84
C GLU A 210 8.24 -3.83 -14.68
N MET A 211 8.77 -3.88 -13.46
CA MET A 211 10.17 -3.57 -13.16
C MET A 211 11.15 -4.54 -13.84
N GLU A 212 10.83 -5.82 -13.90
CA GLU A 212 11.65 -6.86 -14.54
C GLU A 212 11.50 -6.91 -16.06
N GLY A 213 10.68 -6.04 -16.64
CA GLY A 213 10.47 -5.95 -18.09
C GLY A 213 9.79 -7.18 -18.69
N VAL A 214 9.10 -7.96 -17.88
CA VAL A 214 8.20 -9.00 -18.33
C VAL A 214 6.97 -8.31 -18.92
N THR A 215 7.08 -7.92 -20.20
CA THR A 215 5.93 -7.47 -20.96
C THR A 215 4.95 -8.63 -21.00
N VAL A 216 3.80 -8.44 -20.36
CA VAL A 216 2.63 -9.30 -20.63
C VAL A 216 2.41 -9.20 -22.14
N SER A 217 2.73 -10.28 -22.86
CA SER A 217 2.45 -10.33 -24.31
C SER A 217 0.95 -10.20 -24.49
N GLU A 218 0.54 -9.15 -25.25
CA GLU A 218 -0.83 -8.92 -25.71
C GLU A 218 -1.47 -10.18 -26.31
#